data_8ebc86f83573c1caa16f7d57b22a0ca9
#
_entry.id   8ebc86f83573c1caa16f7d57b22a0ca9
#
_cell.length_a   1.000
_cell.length_b   1.000
_cell.length_c   1.000
_cell.angle_alpha   90.00
_cell.angle_beta   90.00
_cell.angle_gamma   90.00
#
_symmetry.space_group_name_H-M   'P 1'
#
loop_
_entity.id
_entity.type
_entity.pdbx_description
1 polymer ?
#
loop_
_entity_poly.entity_id
_entity_poly.type
_entity_poly.pdbx_seq_one_letter_code
_entity_poly.pdbx_strand_id
1 'polypeptide(L)'
;MRFEAKSPCLVAVRQTDPNVMQLTPIIAIHITFASIAVVLGPLALWTRLRSIVRPRWHRAFGYAWVTCMIGAATSGIFIRDYTLPNVGGYTPIHILIPVTFFSLWRGLSFLAQGNYRGHQLTMQWTYGLACVVTGLFTLLPRRYLGQLLWGG
;
A
#
# COMPACT_ATOMS: atom_id res chain seq x y z
N MET A 1 -61.16 -13.41 -24.29
CA MET A 1 -59.73 -13.18 -24.67
C MET A 1 -59.12 -12.32 -23.57
N ARG A 2 -58.25 -12.96 -22.75
CA ARG A 2 -57.61 -12.29 -21.62
C ARG A 2 -56.17 -12.00 -22.07
N PHE A 3 -55.83 -10.73 -22.27
CA PHE A 3 -54.45 -10.31 -22.56
C PHE A 3 -53.62 -10.38 -21.28
N GLU A 4 -52.74 -11.34 -21.18
CA GLU A 4 -51.68 -11.36 -20.17
C GLU A 4 -50.61 -10.33 -20.57
N ALA A 5 -50.53 -9.27 -19.78
CA ALA A 5 -49.45 -8.31 -19.87
C ALA A 5 -48.14 -8.97 -19.37
N LYS A 6 -47.27 -9.27 -20.31
CA LYS A 6 -45.88 -9.70 -20.02
C LYS A 6 -45.19 -8.57 -19.28
N SER A 7 -44.92 -8.76 -18.00
CA SER A 7 -44.10 -7.87 -17.18
C SER A 7 -42.72 -7.65 -17.82
N PRO A 8 -42.28 -6.38 -17.97
CA PRO A 8 -40.93 -6.10 -18.46
C PRO A 8 -39.90 -6.68 -17.49
N CYS A 9 -38.95 -7.39 -18.06
CA CYS A 9 -37.80 -7.97 -17.41
C CYS A 9 -37.13 -6.91 -16.51
N LEU A 10 -37.29 -7.07 -15.19
CA LEU A 10 -36.53 -6.35 -14.20
C LEU A 10 -35.07 -6.70 -14.44
N VAL A 11 -34.34 -5.80 -15.06
CA VAL A 11 -32.88 -5.79 -15.01
C VAL A 11 -32.55 -5.73 -13.52
N ALA A 12 -32.20 -6.89 -12.98
CA ALA A 12 -31.71 -6.99 -11.60
C ALA A 12 -30.48 -6.11 -11.50
N VAL A 13 -30.66 -4.87 -11.06
CA VAL A 13 -29.56 -4.06 -10.54
C VAL A 13 -28.96 -4.92 -9.44
N ARG A 14 -27.82 -5.51 -9.74
CA ARG A 14 -27.03 -6.26 -8.76
C ARG A 14 -26.77 -5.28 -7.61
N GLN A 15 -27.56 -5.36 -6.56
CA GLN A 15 -27.30 -4.68 -5.30
C GLN A 15 -25.94 -5.20 -4.85
N THR A 16 -24.93 -4.38 -5.05
CA THR A 16 -23.61 -4.61 -4.46
C THR A 16 -23.81 -4.50 -2.96
N ASP A 17 -23.59 -5.60 -2.25
CA ASP A 17 -23.67 -5.65 -0.79
C ASP A 17 -22.85 -4.47 -0.23
N PRO A 18 -23.43 -3.60 0.60
CA PRO A 18 -22.73 -2.43 1.15
C PRO A 18 -21.54 -2.82 2.04
N ASN A 19 -21.42 -4.10 2.39
CA ASN A 19 -20.33 -4.64 3.20
C ASN A 19 -19.16 -5.18 2.37
N VAL A 20 -19.27 -5.29 1.04
CA VAL A 20 -18.16 -5.67 0.17
C VAL A 20 -17.41 -4.41 -0.21
N MET A 21 -16.23 -4.22 0.38
CA MET A 21 -15.32 -3.12 0.02
C MET A 21 -14.99 -3.23 -1.47
N GLN A 22 -15.56 -2.34 -2.29
CA GLN A 22 -15.35 -2.37 -3.74
C GLN A 22 -13.92 -1.98 -4.09
N LEU A 23 -13.30 -2.74 -4.98
CA LEU A 23 -11.98 -2.46 -5.50
C LEU A 23 -12.05 -1.24 -6.44
N THR A 24 -11.91 -0.05 -5.90
CA THR A 24 -11.80 1.17 -6.72
C THR A 24 -10.46 1.20 -7.45
N PRO A 25 -10.35 1.88 -8.61
CA PRO A 25 -9.08 2.01 -9.33
C PRO A 25 -7.94 2.55 -8.45
N ILE A 26 -8.24 3.47 -7.54
CA ILE A 26 -7.25 4.04 -6.61
C ILE A 26 -6.74 2.98 -5.63
N ILE A 27 -7.61 2.13 -5.10
CA ILE A 27 -7.22 1.02 -4.22
C ILE A 27 -6.37 0.02 -4.98
N ALA A 28 -6.72 -0.31 -6.25
CA ALA A 28 -5.93 -1.21 -7.08
C ALA A 28 -4.52 -0.65 -7.35
N ILE A 29 -4.41 0.62 -7.68
CA ILE A 29 -3.12 1.32 -7.85
C ILE A 29 -2.30 1.26 -6.57
N HIS A 30 -2.91 1.59 -5.42
CA HIS A 30 -2.25 1.54 -4.12
C HIS A 30 -1.71 0.15 -3.81
N ILE A 31 -2.56 -0.88 -3.94
CA ILE A 31 -2.16 -2.28 -3.68
C ILE A 31 -1.00 -2.69 -4.60
N THR A 32 -1.04 -2.31 -5.87
CA THR A 32 0.03 -2.62 -6.83
C THR A 32 1.36 -2.02 -6.38
N PHE A 33 1.42 -0.72 -6.11
CA PHE A 33 2.64 -0.07 -5.63
C PHE A 33 3.12 -0.62 -4.29
N ALA A 34 2.21 -0.85 -3.35
CA ALA A 34 2.54 -1.40 -2.05
C ALA A 34 3.11 -2.82 -2.15
N SER A 35 2.49 -3.69 -2.95
CA SER A 35 2.96 -5.07 -3.17
C SER A 35 4.36 -5.10 -3.81
N ILE A 36 4.60 -4.27 -4.81
CA ILE A 36 5.92 -4.15 -5.44
C ILE A 36 6.95 -3.62 -4.42
N ALA A 37 6.59 -2.63 -3.60
CA ALA A 37 7.48 -2.09 -2.57
C ALA A 37 7.85 -3.15 -1.51
N VAL A 38 6.91 -3.99 -1.09
CA VAL A 38 7.14 -5.10 -0.16
C VAL A 38 8.18 -6.08 -0.69
N VAL A 39 8.17 -6.37 -2.00
CA VAL A 39 9.13 -7.27 -2.64
C VAL A 39 10.49 -6.60 -2.87
N LEU A 40 10.49 -5.36 -3.34
CA LEU A 40 11.73 -4.64 -3.69
C LEU A 40 12.55 -4.25 -2.45
N GLY A 41 11.93 -4.02 -1.30
CA GLY A 41 12.63 -3.67 -0.05
C GLY A 41 13.66 -4.71 0.36
N PRO A 42 13.28 -5.97 0.58
CA PRO A 42 14.22 -7.04 0.89
C PRO A 42 15.28 -7.26 -0.19
N LEU A 43 14.91 -7.14 -1.47
CA LEU A 43 15.87 -7.27 -2.58
C LEU A 43 16.93 -6.16 -2.53
N ALA A 44 16.53 -4.92 -2.27
CA ALA A 44 17.47 -3.82 -2.10
C ALA A 44 18.40 -4.02 -0.89
N LEU A 45 17.86 -4.51 0.23
CA LEU A 45 18.65 -4.84 1.42
C LEU A 45 19.60 -6.02 1.15
N TRP A 46 19.11 -7.08 0.50
CA TRP A 46 19.90 -8.29 0.24
C TRP A 46 21.13 -8.03 -0.62
N THR A 47 21.04 -7.11 -1.59
CA THR A 47 22.18 -6.71 -2.43
C THR A 47 23.31 -6.03 -1.65
N ARG A 48 23.10 -5.69 -0.38
CA ARG A 48 24.08 -5.07 0.54
C ARG A 48 24.48 -5.95 1.72
N LEU A 49 23.71 -6.98 2.05
CA LEU A 49 23.90 -7.74 3.29
C LEU A 49 24.97 -8.84 3.22
N ARG A 50 25.48 -9.22 2.07
CA ARG A 50 26.56 -10.20 1.94
C ARG A 50 27.71 -9.67 1.10
N SER A 51 28.88 -10.30 1.21
CA SER A 51 30.13 -9.97 0.53
C SER A 51 30.07 -9.80 -1.00
N ILE A 52 28.89 -9.90 -1.58
CA ILE A 52 28.58 -9.58 -2.97
C ILE A 52 28.07 -8.15 -3.01
N VAL A 53 28.98 -7.18 -2.87
CA VAL A 53 28.65 -5.76 -3.07
C VAL A 53 28.32 -5.55 -4.54
N ARG A 54 27.03 -5.51 -4.87
CA ARG A 54 26.53 -5.16 -6.21
C ARG A 54 25.90 -3.75 -6.19
N PRO A 55 26.69 -2.69 -6.25
CA PRO A 55 26.19 -1.32 -6.08
C PRO A 55 25.18 -0.90 -7.15
N ARG A 56 25.31 -1.44 -8.36
CA ARG A 56 24.37 -1.16 -9.46
C ARG A 56 22.97 -1.72 -9.16
N TRP A 57 22.88 -2.95 -8.67
CA TRP A 57 21.61 -3.58 -8.33
C TRP A 57 20.96 -2.95 -7.09
N HIS A 58 21.76 -2.62 -6.06
CA HIS A 58 21.23 -1.88 -4.91
C HIS A 58 20.61 -0.54 -5.33
N ARG A 59 21.28 0.21 -6.21
CA ARG A 59 20.76 1.48 -6.71
C ARG A 59 19.49 1.29 -7.53
N ALA A 60 19.44 0.31 -8.43
CA ALA A 60 18.27 0.03 -9.26
C ALA A 60 17.04 -0.35 -8.40
N PHE A 61 17.20 -1.33 -7.49
CA PHE A 61 16.12 -1.74 -6.60
C PHE A 61 15.75 -0.64 -5.60
N GLY A 62 16.72 0.13 -5.12
CA GLY A 62 16.49 1.26 -4.22
C GLY A 62 15.66 2.37 -4.88
N TYR A 63 16.01 2.78 -6.10
CA TYR A 63 15.21 3.78 -6.84
C TYR A 63 13.80 3.26 -7.14
N ALA A 64 13.67 2.04 -7.63
CA ALA A 64 12.37 1.43 -7.88
C ALA A 64 11.52 1.36 -6.59
N TRP A 65 12.13 0.96 -5.47
CA TRP A 65 11.46 0.92 -4.17
C TRP A 65 10.98 2.29 -3.71
N VAL A 66 11.85 3.31 -3.75
CA VAL A 66 11.48 4.69 -3.38
C VAL A 66 10.33 5.20 -4.25
N THR A 67 10.37 4.94 -5.56
CA THR A 67 9.29 5.34 -6.48
C THR A 67 7.97 4.65 -6.11
N CYS A 68 8.01 3.34 -5.83
CA CYS A 68 6.82 2.61 -5.40
C CYS A 68 6.28 3.11 -4.04
N MET A 69 7.15 3.45 -3.09
CA MET A 69 6.76 4.03 -1.81
C MET A 69 6.07 5.38 -1.96
N ILE A 70 6.59 6.25 -2.84
CA ILE A 70 5.95 7.54 -3.17
C ILE A 70 4.58 7.29 -3.82
N GLY A 71 4.49 6.38 -4.78
CA GLY A 71 3.24 6.01 -5.44
C GLY A 71 2.19 5.47 -4.47
N ALA A 72 2.59 4.56 -3.57
CA ALA A 72 1.73 4.02 -2.53
C ALA A 72 1.29 5.11 -1.54
N ALA A 73 2.20 5.96 -1.05
CA ALA A 73 1.87 7.03 -0.13
C ALA A 73 0.92 8.06 -0.78
N THR A 74 1.17 8.44 -2.02
CA THR A 74 0.33 9.39 -2.76
C THR A 74 -1.07 8.83 -3.02
N SER A 75 -1.18 7.59 -3.49
CA SER A 75 -2.49 6.94 -3.69
C SER A 75 -3.24 6.76 -2.38
N GLY A 76 -2.54 6.51 -1.27
CA GLY A 76 -3.11 6.40 0.07
C GLY A 76 -3.84 7.65 0.54
N ILE A 77 -3.45 8.86 0.08
CA ILE A 77 -4.12 10.13 0.42
C ILE A 77 -5.60 10.12 -0.05
N PHE A 78 -5.86 9.46 -1.16
CA PHE A 78 -7.20 9.43 -1.78
C PHE A 78 -8.07 8.29 -1.27
N ILE A 79 -7.52 7.34 -0.53
CA ILE A 79 -8.28 6.23 0.07
C ILE A 79 -8.92 6.72 1.36
N ARG A 80 -10.26 6.74 1.38
CA ARG A 80 -11.04 7.10 2.56
C ARG A 80 -11.70 5.86 3.15
N ASP A 81 -11.67 5.76 4.46
CA ASP A 81 -12.27 4.66 5.20
C ASP A 81 -13.18 5.21 6.31
N TYR A 82 -14.45 4.89 6.20
CA TYR A 82 -15.48 5.31 7.15
C TYR A 82 -15.88 4.20 8.12
N THR A 83 -15.29 3.00 8.00
CA THR A 83 -15.64 1.83 8.82
C THR A 83 -14.89 1.79 10.15
N LEU A 84 -13.76 2.49 10.25
CA LEU A 84 -12.97 2.63 11.48
C LEU A 84 -13.20 4.01 12.12
N PRO A 85 -12.82 4.18 13.41
CA PRO A 85 -12.76 5.51 14.01
C PRO A 85 -11.94 6.44 13.12
N ASN A 86 -12.59 7.48 12.58
CA ASN A 86 -12.00 8.37 11.60
C ASN A 86 -12.40 9.82 11.85
N VAL A 87 -11.60 10.76 11.31
CA VAL A 87 -11.92 12.17 11.24
C VAL A 87 -11.97 12.54 9.76
N GLY A 88 -13.20 12.78 9.24
CA GLY A 88 -13.39 13.11 7.83
C GLY A 88 -12.95 12.01 6.85
N GLY A 89 -13.03 10.73 7.23
CA GLY A 89 -12.61 9.58 6.42
C GLY A 89 -11.12 9.23 6.54
N TYR A 90 -10.36 9.98 7.35
CA TYR A 90 -8.96 9.67 7.64
C TYR A 90 -8.85 8.91 8.94
N THR A 91 -8.31 7.71 8.89
CA THR A 91 -8.04 6.86 10.05
C THR A 91 -6.60 7.08 10.55
N PRO A 92 -6.26 6.66 11.78
CA PRO A 92 -4.90 6.83 12.32
C PRO A 92 -3.77 6.29 11.42
N ILE A 93 -4.06 5.32 10.54
CA ILE A 93 -3.06 4.78 9.61
C ILE A 93 -2.59 5.82 8.57
N HIS A 94 -3.39 6.85 8.29
CA HIS A 94 -3.01 7.90 7.35
C HIS A 94 -1.84 8.76 7.86
N ILE A 95 -1.52 8.72 9.17
CA ILE A 95 -0.33 9.38 9.72
C ILE A 95 0.97 8.77 9.16
N LEU A 96 0.90 7.52 8.66
CA LEU A 96 2.05 6.92 8.02
C LEU A 96 2.40 7.59 6.69
N ILE A 97 1.48 8.30 6.05
CA ILE A 97 1.74 9.00 4.78
C ILE A 97 2.80 10.10 4.98
N PRO A 98 2.59 11.13 5.84
CA PRO A 98 3.62 12.13 6.08
C PRO A 98 4.88 11.54 6.71
N VAL A 99 4.76 10.53 7.56
CA VAL A 99 5.92 9.81 8.14
C VAL A 99 6.75 9.16 7.03
N THR A 100 6.13 8.52 6.05
CA THR A 100 6.81 7.89 4.91
C THR A 100 7.54 8.95 4.07
N PHE A 101 6.88 10.04 3.68
CA PHE A 101 7.52 11.11 2.91
C PHE A 101 8.71 11.72 3.66
N PHE A 102 8.53 12.02 4.95
CA PHE A 102 9.61 12.57 5.77
C PHE A 102 10.79 11.59 5.91
N SER A 103 10.51 10.31 6.13
CA SER A 103 11.54 9.27 6.27
C SER A 103 12.31 9.05 4.96
N LEU A 104 11.63 9.04 3.82
CA LEU A 104 12.27 8.95 2.50
C LEU A 104 13.17 10.16 2.25
N TRP A 105 12.66 11.37 2.48
CA TRP A 105 13.46 12.59 2.36
C TRP A 105 14.69 12.56 3.26
N ARG A 106 14.52 12.22 4.55
CA ARG A 106 15.61 12.14 5.51
C ARG A 106 16.67 11.09 5.12
N GLY A 107 16.21 9.91 4.70
CA GLY A 107 17.10 8.83 4.28
C GLY A 107 17.91 9.20 3.02
N LEU A 108 17.29 9.87 2.05
CA LEU A 108 17.99 10.36 0.87
C LEU A 108 18.94 11.52 1.20
N SER A 109 18.56 12.39 2.14
CA SER A 109 19.44 13.45 2.64
C SER A 109 20.70 12.91 3.32
N PHE A 110 20.58 11.84 4.13
CA PHE A 110 21.74 11.16 4.69
C PHE A 110 22.65 10.57 3.61
N LEU A 111 22.07 10.02 2.55
CA LEU A 111 22.84 9.51 1.41
C LEU A 111 23.62 10.62 0.73
N ALA A 112 23.00 11.77 0.49
CA ALA A 112 23.65 12.96 -0.12
C ALA A 112 24.79 13.50 0.75
N GLN A 113 24.69 13.39 2.08
CA GLN A 113 25.72 13.80 3.05
C GLN A 113 26.81 12.73 3.25
N GLY A 114 26.77 11.60 2.54
CA GLY A 114 27.72 10.50 2.73
C GLY A 114 27.52 9.69 4.02
N ASN A 115 26.43 9.95 4.77
CA ASN A 115 26.11 9.20 5.98
C ASN A 115 25.35 7.90 5.63
N TYR A 116 26.09 6.89 5.17
CA TYR A 116 25.53 5.62 4.74
C TYR A 116 24.83 4.85 5.85
N ARG A 117 25.32 4.98 7.10
CA ARG A 117 24.71 4.32 8.27
C ARG A 117 23.34 4.94 8.59
N GLY A 118 23.26 6.27 8.58
CA GLY A 118 21.98 6.98 8.76
C GLY A 118 20.97 6.64 7.68
N HIS A 119 21.41 6.63 6.41
CA HIS A 119 20.60 6.18 5.28
C HIS A 119 20.05 4.76 5.49
N GLN A 120 20.94 3.80 5.79
CA GLN A 120 20.55 2.39 5.98
C GLN A 120 19.52 2.24 7.09
N LEU A 121 19.76 2.80 8.27
CA LEU A 121 18.84 2.71 9.40
C LEU A 121 17.47 3.34 9.07
N THR A 122 17.47 4.53 8.46
CA THR A 122 16.23 5.20 8.10
C THR A 122 15.42 4.39 7.09
N MET A 123 16.06 3.82 6.06
CA MET A 123 15.35 3.00 5.06
C MET A 123 14.83 1.69 5.65
N GLN A 124 15.56 1.05 6.56
CA GLN A 124 15.10 -0.14 7.27
C GLN A 124 13.88 0.15 8.15
N TRP A 125 13.90 1.23 8.91
CA TRP A 125 12.74 1.65 9.70
C TRP A 125 11.54 2.02 8.85
N THR A 126 11.77 2.74 7.74
CA THR A 126 10.70 3.06 6.78
C THR A 126 10.07 1.80 6.21
N TYR A 127 10.89 0.82 5.79
CA TYR A 127 10.39 -0.47 5.30
C TYR A 127 9.60 -1.21 6.39
N GLY A 128 10.13 -1.30 7.60
CA GLY A 128 9.48 -1.99 8.72
C GLY A 128 8.13 -1.37 9.06
N LEU A 129 8.05 -0.05 9.19
CA LEU A 129 6.81 0.64 9.55
C LEU A 129 5.81 0.70 8.38
N ALA A 130 6.26 1.16 7.22
CA ALA A 130 5.35 1.43 6.12
C ALA A 130 4.99 0.19 5.27
N CYS A 131 5.83 -0.85 5.25
CA CYS A 131 5.54 -2.07 4.50
C CYS A 131 5.10 -3.21 5.43
N VAL A 132 5.91 -3.55 6.44
CA VAL A 132 5.63 -4.74 7.27
C VAL A 132 4.44 -4.50 8.20
N VAL A 133 4.46 -3.42 9.02
CA VAL A 133 3.37 -3.14 9.96
C VAL A 133 2.06 -2.86 9.22
N THR A 134 2.10 -2.04 8.15
CA THR A 134 0.91 -1.74 7.36
C THR A 134 0.43 -2.97 6.60
N GLY A 135 1.34 -3.77 6.05
CA GLY A 135 1.00 -5.04 5.38
C GLY A 135 0.28 -6.01 6.32
N LEU A 136 0.79 -6.21 7.53
CA LEU A 136 0.13 -7.04 8.56
C LEU A 136 -1.25 -6.49 8.91
N PHE A 137 -1.39 -5.15 9.01
CA PHE A 137 -2.67 -4.52 9.28
C PHE A 137 -3.71 -4.76 8.18
N THR A 138 -3.30 -4.83 6.90
CA THR A 138 -4.21 -5.11 5.78
C THR A 138 -4.68 -6.57 5.74
N LEU A 139 -4.00 -7.49 6.44
CA LEU A 139 -4.40 -8.90 6.54
C LEU A 139 -5.44 -9.16 7.64
N LEU A 140 -5.84 -8.15 8.42
CA LEU A 140 -6.89 -8.28 9.42
C LEU A 140 -8.23 -8.67 8.77
N PRO A 141 -9.05 -9.53 9.41
CA PRO A 141 -10.28 -10.10 8.81
C PRO A 141 -11.30 -9.07 8.31
N ARG A 142 -11.27 -7.84 8.83
CA ARG A 142 -12.17 -6.74 8.43
C ARG A 142 -11.65 -5.90 7.25
N ARG A 143 -10.52 -6.28 6.63
CA ARG A 143 -9.92 -5.59 5.49
C ARG A 143 -10.12 -6.39 4.21
N TYR A 144 -10.06 -5.72 3.05
CA TYR A 144 -10.26 -6.36 1.75
C TYR A 144 -9.38 -7.61 1.55
N LEU A 145 -8.07 -7.50 1.79
CA LEU A 145 -7.16 -8.64 1.68
C LEU A 145 -7.39 -9.67 2.78
N GLY A 146 -7.74 -9.24 3.99
CA GLY A 146 -8.12 -10.14 5.07
C GLY A 146 -9.40 -10.91 4.75
N GLN A 147 -10.42 -10.26 4.19
CA GLN A 147 -11.65 -10.93 3.75
C GLN A 147 -11.40 -11.92 2.62
N LEU A 148 -10.49 -11.60 1.70
CA LEU A 148 -10.12 -12.52 0.61
C LEU A 148 -9.41 -13.79 1.13
N LEU A 149 -8.64 -13.69 2.21
CA LEU A 149 -7.86 -14.79 2.79
C LEU A 149 -8.65 -15.61 3.82
N TRP A 150 -9.51 -14.96 4.61
CA TRP A 150 -10.17 -15.56 5.77
C TRP A 150 -11.69 -15.66 5.61
N GLY A 151 -12.26 -15.04 4.58
CA GLY A 151 -13.72 -14.94 4.36
C GLY A 151 -14.30 -16.07 3.50
N GLY A 152 -13.62 -17.22 3.41
CA GLY A 152 -14.09 -18.44 2.76
C GLY A 152 -14.89 -19.34 3.70
#